data_cd99e7133b853bf436bb741ac817a38c
#
_entry.id   cd99e7133b853bf436bb741ac817a38c
#
_cell.length_a   1.000
_cell.length_b   1.000
_cell.length_c   1.000
_cell.angle_alpha   90.00
_cell.angle_beta   90.00
_cell.angle_gamma   90.00
#
_symmetry.space_group_name_H-M   'P 1'
#
loop_
_entity.id
_entity.type
_entity.pdbx_description
1 polymer ?
#
loop_
_entity_poly.entity_id
_entity_poly.type
_entity_poly.pdbx_seq_one_letter_code
_entity_poly.pdbx_strand_id
1 'polypeptide(L)'
;MADETPLVAVIMGSKSDWETMRHADEMLTEFGVPHECRIVSAHRTPGRMAEFAATAESRGIEVIIAGAGGAAHLPGMVAAQTPVPVLGVPVESHALKGMDSLLSIVQMPGGIPVGTLAIGKAGATNAALLAVAILSNSRPELREKLREFREAQTERVLNDLLA
;
A
#
# COMPACT_ATOMS: atom_id res chain seq x y z
N MET A 1 -1.60 -26.45 -2.15
CA MET A 1 -1.31 -25.42 -1.13
C MET A 1 -2.64 -24.78 -0.78
N ALA A 2 -2.97 -24.71 0.49
CA ALA A 2 -4.18 -24.00 0.89
C ALA A 2 -4.07 -22.56 0.41
N ASP A 3 -5.07 -22.05 -0.30
CA ASP A 3 -5.19 -20.65 -0.65
C ASP A 3 -5.30 -19.88 0.68
N GLU A 4 -4.18 -19.36 1.16
CA GLU A 4 -4.20 -18.53 2.37
C GLU A 4 -5.01 -17.26 2.05
N THR A 5 -6.00 -16.98 2.88
CA THR A 5 -6.81 -15.78 2.74
C THR A 5 -5.90 -14.54 2.78
N PRO A 6 -5.93 -13.68 1.76
CA PRO A 6 -5.07 -12.50 1.74
C PRO A 6 -5.43 -11.54 2.88
N LEU A 7 -4.41 -11.11 3.62
CA LEU A 7 -4.54 -10.10 4.70
C LEU A 7 -4.35 -8.68 4.17
N VAL A 8 -3.61 -8.53 3.09
CA VAL A 8 -3.35 -7.23 2.46
C VAL A 8 -3.78 -7.27 1.01
N ALA A 9 -4.43 -6.21 0.55
CA ALA A 9 -4.70 -6.00 -0.87
C ALA A 9 -3.85 -4.85 -1.40
N VAL A 10 -3.05 -5.11 -2.42
CA VAL A 10 -2.32 -4.10 -3.19
C VAL A 10 -3.12 -3.79 -4.44
N ILE A 11 -3.69 -2.60 -4.51
CA ILE A 11 -4.52 -2.17 -5.63
C ILE A 11 -3.92 -0.96 -6.34
N MET A 12 -4.20 -0.85 -7.64
CA MET A 12 -3.70 0.23 -8.47
C MET A 12 -4.66 0.56 -9.60
N GLY A 13 -4.60 1.80 -10.12
CA GLY A 13 -5.53 2.29 -11.13
C GLY A 13 -5.29 1.73 -12.53
N SER A 14 -4.06 1.34 -12.84
CA SER A 14 -3.69 0.79 -14.14
C SER A 14 -2.46 -0.11 -14.06
N LYS A 15 -2.22 -0.86 -15.14
CA LYS A 15 -1.02 -1.71 -15.27
C LYS A 15 0.29 -0.90 -15.23
N SER A 16 0.27 0.36 -15.66
CA SER A 16 1.46 1.23 -15.62
C SER A 16 1.93 1.54 -14.20
N ASP A 17 1.06 1.46 -13.21
CA ASP A 17 1.40 1.70 -11.81
C ASP A 17 2.16 0.52 -11.20
N TRP A 18 2.16 -0.64 -11.85
CA TRP A 18 2.80 -1.85 -11.35
C TRP A 18 4.30 -1.71 -11.15
N GLU A 19 4.98 -0.93 -11.98
CA GLU A 19 6.42 -0.67 -11.81
C GLU A 19 6.73 -0.09 -10.42
N THR A 20 5.84 0.76 -9.89
CA THR A 20 5.93 1.29 -8.53
C THR A 20 5.39 0.28 -7.51
N MET A 21 4.19 -0.25 -7.74
CA MET A 21 3.47 -1.03 -6.74
C MET A 21 4.04 -2.42 -6.50
N ARG A 22 4.81 -2.98 -7.45
CA ARG A 22 5.52 -4.26 -7.24
C ARG A 22 6.47 -4.24 -6.05
N HIS A 23 6.96 -3.06 -5.64
CA HIS A 23 7.80 -2.95 -4.45
C HIS A 23 7.03 -3.19 -3.14
N ALA A 24 5.72 -2.97 -3.13
CA ALA A 24 4.88 -3.39 -2.01
C ALA A 24 4.67 -4.92 -2.03
N ASP A 25 4.42 -5.50 -3.19
CA ASP A 25 4.31 -6.95 -3.39
C ASP A 25 5.59 -7.69 -2.96
N GLU A 26 6.74 -7.22 -3.43
CA GLU A 26 8.05 -7.77 -3.08
C GLU A 26 8.29 -7.76 -1.57
N MET A 27 7.98 -6.65 -0.90
CA MET A 27 8.17 -6.50 0.55
C MET A 27 7.19 -7.37 1.35
N LEU A 28 5.92 -7.44 0.97
CA LEU A 28 4.96 -8.32 1.62
C LEU A 28 5.35 -9.79 1.46
N THR A 29 5.87 -10.17 0.29
CA THR A 29 6.42 -11.51 0.02
C THR A 29 7.61 -11.83 0.93
N GLU A 30 8.55 -10.89 1.09
CA GLU A 30 9.72 -11.03 1.97
C GLU A 30 9.30 -11.29 3.42
N PHE A 31 8.26 -10.60 3.89
CA PHE A 31 7.71 -10.81 5.24
C PHE A 31 6.83 -12.06 5.36
N GLY A 32 6.48 -12.72 4.25
CA GLY A 32 5.59 -13.86 4.22
C GLY A 32 4.14 -13.51 4.57
N VAL A 33 3.70 -12.30 4.20
CA VAL A 33 2.32 -11.84 4.43
C VAL A 33 1.45 -12.25 3.24
N PRO A 34 0.39 -13.04 3.45
CA PRO A 34 -0.56 -13.36 2.39
C PRO A 34 -1.22 -12.09 1.84
N HIS A 35 -1.14 -11.89 0.54
CA HIS A 35 -1.68 -10.69 -0.10
C HIS A 35 -2.13 -10.96 -1.54
N GLU A 36 -2.92 -10.04 -2.07
CA GLU A 36 -3.36 -10.04 -3.47
C GLU A 36 -2.97 -8.73 -4.15
N CYS A 37 -2.69 -8.78 -5.45
CA CYS A 37 -2.44 -7.61 -6.28
C CYS A 37 -3.53 -7.50 -7.35
N ARG A 38 -4.21 -6.33 -7.46
CA ARG A 38 -5.30 -6.13 -8.41
C ARG A 38 -5.27 -4.76 -9.08
N ILE A 39 -5.69 -4.73 -10.34
CA ILE A 39 -6.03 -3.47 -11.02
C ILE A 39 -7.48 -3.13 -10.70
N VAL A 40 -7.67 -1.97 -10.08
CA VAL A 40 -8.97 -1.42 -9.68
C VAL A 40 -9.01 0.05 -10.07
N SER A 41 -9.61 0.36 -11.22
CA SER A 41 -9.64 1.75 -11.70
C SER A 41 -10.85 2.49 -11.15
N ALA A 42 -10.59 3.54 -10.37
CA ALA A 42 -11.66 4.39 -9.83
C ALA A 42 -12.49 5.08 -10.90
N HIS A 43 -11.83 5.57 -11.96
CA HIS A 43 -12.50 6.34 -13.02
C HIS A 43 -13.08 5.48 -14.13
N ARG A 44 -12.43 4.36 -14.48
CA ARG A 44 -12.82 3.52 -15.62
C ARG A 44 -13.66 2.31 -15.25
N THR A 45 -13.56 1.87 -13.99
CA THR A 45 -14.35 0.75 -13.46
C THR A 45 -14.90 1.07 -12.06
N PRO A 46 -15.71 2.15 -11.90
CA PRO A 46 -16.17 2.61 -10.60
C PRO A 46 -17.01 1.56 -9.85
N GLY A 47 -17.83 0.80 -10.55
CA GLY A 47 -18.62 -0.29 -9.97
C GLY A 47 -17.75 -1.40 -9.38
N ARG A 48 -16.68 -1.81 -10.07
CA ARG A 48 -15.71 -2.79 -9.58
C ARG A 48 -14.96 -2.26 -8.36
N MET A 49 -14.61 -0.98 -8.35
CA MET A 49 -13.97 -0.35 -7.21
C MET A 49 -14.91 -0.36 -5.98
N ALA A 50 -16.18 0.01 -6.16
CA ALA A 50 -17.16 0.00 -5.08
C ALA A 50 -17.38 -1.41 -4.52
N GLU A 51 -17.52 -2.42 -5.37
CA GLU A 51 -17.62 -3.82 -4.98
C GLU A 51 -16.37 -4.29 -4.20
N PHE A 52 -15.18 -3.95 -4.71
CA PHE A 52 -13.92 -4.27 -4.03
C PHE A 52 -13.89 -3.70 -2.61
N ALA A 53 -14.19 -2.41 -2.46
CA ALA A 53 -14.18 -1.73 -1.16
C ALA A 53 -15.21 -2.32 -0.19
N ALA A 54 -16.44 -2.54 -0.66
CA ALA A 54 -17.54 -3.08 0.15
C ALA A 54 -17.30 -4.52 0.63
N THR A 55 -16.55 -5.31 -0.14
CA THR A 55 -16.29 -6.73 0.18
C THR A 55 -14.93 -6.98 0.85
N ALA A 56 -14.05 -5.98 0.93
CA ALA A 56 -12.69 -6.16 1.44
C ALA A 56 -12.66 -6.79 2.84
N GLU A 57 -13.41 -6.23 3.78
CA GLU A 57 -13.47 -6.73 5.16
C GLU A 57 -13.98 -8.17 5.24
N SER A 58 -15.08 -8.49 4.55
CA SER A 58 -15.67 -9.84 4.56
C SER A 58 -14.78 -10.89 3.88
N ARG A 59 -13.84 -10.47 3.02
CA ARG A 59 -12.83 -11.33 2.42
C ARG A 59 -11.57 -11.52 3.29
N GLY A 60 -11.54 -10.92 4.49
CA GLY A 60 -10.42 -11.04 5.41
C GLY A 60 -9.28 -10.03 5.17
N ILE A 61 -9.46 -9.03 4.31
CA ILE A 61 -8.48 -7.97 4.10
C ILE A 61 -8.44 -7.06 5.33
N GLU A 62 -7.28 -6.92 5.92
CA GLU A 62 -7.04 -6.09 7.10
C GLU A 62 -6.37 -4.75 6.77
N VAL A 63 -5.67 -4.65 5.62
CA VAL A 63 -5.04 -3.42 5.13
C VAL A 63 -5.14 -3.37 3.61
N ILE A 64 -5.44 -2.19 3.07
CA ILE A 64 -5.42 -1.92 1.64
C ILE A 64 -4.26 -0.95 1.34
N ILE A 65 -3.39 -1.31 0.40
CA ILE A 65 -2.36 -0.43 -0.15
C ILE A 65 -2.84 -0.02 -1.54
N ALA A 66 -3.12 1.26 -1.73
CA ALA A 66 -3.69 1.78 -2.97
C ALA A 66 -2.73 2.76 -3.65
N GLY A 67 -2.25 2.39 -4.84
CA GLY A 67 -1.40 3.23 -5.67
C GLY A 67 -2.18 3.92 -6.79
N ALA A 68 -1.91 5.20 -7.00
CA ALA A 68 -2.53 5.96 -8.07
C ALA A 68 -1.64 7.15 -8.51
N GLY A 69 -1.73 7.50 -9.79
CA GLY A 69 -1.00 8.61 -10.38
C GLY A 69 -1.90 9.68 -11.01
N GLY A 70 -1.39 10.89 -11.12
CA GLY A 70 -2.13 12.03 -11.66
C GLY A 70 -3.27 12.47 -10.75
N ALA A 71 -4.50 12.48 -11.25
CA ALA A 71 -5.72 12.61 -10.45
C ALA A 71 -5.95 11.32 -9.64
N ALA A 72 -5.15 11.13 -8.60
CA ALA A 72 -4.99 9.91 -7.85
C ALA A 72 -6.14 9.71 -6.84
N HIS A 73 -7.34 9.52 -7.32
CA HIS A 73 -8.55 9.45 -6.49
C HIS A 73 -8.81 8.07 -5.87
N LEU A 74 -8.18 7.00 -6.38
CA LEU A 74 -8.45 5.63 -5.95
C LEU A 74 -8.33 5.42 -4.42
N PRO A 75 -7.26 5.86 -3.74
CA PRO A 75 -7.14 5.63 -2.30
C PRO A 75 -8.29 6.27 -1.49
N GLY A 76 -8.62 7.52 -1.78
CA GLY A 76 -9.69 8.25 -1.10
C GLY A 76 -11.08 7.68 -1.39
N MET A 77 -11.33 7.29 -2.65
CA MET A 77 -12.61 6.70 -3.05
C MET A 77 -12.84 5.33 -2.41
N VAL A 78 -11.80 4.52 -2.27
CA VAL A 78 -11.87 3.24 -1.55
C VAL A 78 -12.05 3.47 -0.06
N ALA A 79 -11.27 4.37 0.56
CA ALA A 79 -11.38 4.68 1.98
C ALA A 79 -12.77 5.17 2.40
N ALA A 80 -13.48 5.85 1.50
CA ALA A 80 -14.85 6.30 1.73
C ALA A 80 -15.89 5.15 1.78
N GLN A 81 -15.53 3.93 1.38
CA GLN A 81 -16.47 2.81 1.21
C GLN A 81 -16.08 1.56 2.01
N THR A 82 -15.05 1.65 2.86
CA THR A 82 -14.62 0.53 3.71
C THR A 82 -14.07 1.04 5.04
N PRO A 83 -14.28 0.33 6.16
CA PRO A 83 -13.61 0.61 7.43
C PRO A 83 -12.15 0.07 7.46
N VAL A 84 -11.74 -0.72 6.46
CA VAL A 84 -10.39 -1.27 6.38
C VAL A 84 -9.38 -0.13 6.18
N PRO A 85 -8.27 -0.08 6.94
CA PRO A 85 -7.24 0.94 6.77
C PRO A 85 -6.70 1.01 5.33
N VAL A 86 -6.65 2.22 4.77
CA VAL A 86 -6.13 2.47 3.42
C VAL A 86 -4.82 3.25 3.52
N LEU A 87 -3.77 2.70 2.92
CA LEU A 87 -2.47 3.32 2.77
C LEU A 87 -2.30 3.75 1.31
N GLY A 88 -2.16 5.06 1.09
CA GLY A 88 -2.06 5.65 -0.24
C GLY A 88 -0.62 5.80 -0.70
N VAL A 89 -0.33 5.35 -1.90
CA VAL A 89 0.98 5.50 -2.55
C VAL A 89 0.84 6.40 -3.77
N PRO A 90 1.38 7.62 -3.73
CA PRO A 90 1.44 8.48 -4.90
C PRO A 90 2.39 7.89 -5.94
N VAL A 91 1.87 7.56 -7.13
CA VAL A 91 2.70 7.13 -8.25
C VAL A 91 3.23 8.36 -8.98
N GLU A 92 4.52 8.35 -9.31
CA GLU A 92 5.15 9.46 -10.01
C GLU A 92 4.47 9.68 -11.37
N SER A 93 4.02 10.92 -11.61
CA SER A 93 3.44 11.35 -12.88
C SER A 93 4.49 12.00 -13.76
N HIS A 94 4.33 11.92 -15.07
CA HIS A 94 5.29 12.51 -16.01
C HIS A 94 5.30 14.05 -15.92
N ALA A 95 4.12 14.70 -15.94
CA ALA A 95 3.99 16.16 -16.01
C ALA A 95 4.41 16.87 -14.71
N LEU A 96 3.97 16.40 -13.55
CA LEU A 96 4.16 17.06 -12.26
C LEU A 96 4.99 16.22 -11.27
N LYS A 97 5.66 15.19 -11.76
CA LYS A 97 6.61 14.36 -10.98
C LYS A 97 6.03 13.77 -9.69
N GLY A 98 4.72 13.48 -9.71
CA GLY A 98 4.01 12.90 -8.58
C GLY A 98 3.45 13.89 -7.58
N MET A 99 3.68 15.20 -7.71
CA MET A 99 3.09 16.20 -6.82
C MET A 99 1.58 16.22 -6.92
N ASP A 100 1.04 16.10 -8.14
CA ASP A 100 -0.39 15.95 -8.41
C ASP A 100 -0.97 14.68 -7.76
N SER A 101 -0.26 13.56 -7.85
CA SER A 101 -0.64 12.30 -7.19
C SER A 101 -0.66 12.47 -5.67
N LEU A 102 0.40 13.04 -5.09
CA LEU A 102 0.50 13.28 -3.65
C LEU A 102 -0.63 14.18 -3.14
N LEU A 103 -0.84 15.33 -3.76
CA LEU A 103 -1.88 16.28 -3.34
C LEU A 103 -3.30 15.72 -3.52
N SER A 104 -3.52 14.87 -4.53
CA SER A 104 -4.81 14.20 -4.72
C SER A 104 -5.13 13.18 -3.62
N ILE A 105 -4.11 12.59 -2.99
CA ILE A 105 -4.27 11.53 -1.97
C ILE A 105 -4.26 12.12 -0.56
N VAL A 106 -3.35 13.06 -0.26
CA VAL A 106 -3.05 13.46 1.13
C VAL A 106 -4.11 14.37 1.76
N GLN A 107 -4.79 15.23 0.99
CA GLN A 107 -5.73 16.22 1.51
C GLN A 107 -7.15 15.66 1.70
N MET A 108 -7.26 14.58 2.45
CA MET A 108 -8.54 13.95 2.76
C MET A 108 -9.35 14.80 3.75
N PRO A 109 -10.70 14.83 3.61
CA PRO A 109 -11.56 15.53 4.55
C PRO A 109 -11.55 14.85 5.92
N GLY A 110 -11.80 15.62 6.97
CA GLY A 110 -11.99 15.06 8.32
C GLY A 110 -13.07 13.97 8.34
N GLY A 111 -12.75 12.81 8.91
CA GLY A 111 -13.65 11.65 9.00
C GLY A 111 -13.33 10.50 8.03
N ILE A 112 -12.65 10.74 6.92
CA ILE A 112 -12.23 9.71 5.96
C ILE A 112 -10.71 9.76 5.78
N PRO A 113 -9.94 9.05 6.60
CA PRO A 113 -8.48 9.09 6.54
C PRO A 113 -7.90 8.18 5.46
N VAL A 114 -6.78 8.62 4.85
CA VAL A 114 -5.86 7.79 4.08
C VAL A 114 -4.45 8.02 4.63
N GLY A 115 -3.77 6.96 5.03
CA GLY A 115 -2.37 7.03 5.46
C GLY A 115 -1.47 7.18 4.24
N THR A 116 -1.08 8.40 3.90
CA THR A 116 -0.34 8.69 2.67
C THR A 116 1.17 8.53 2.86
N LEU A 117 1.81 7.75 1.98
CA LEU A 117 3.24 7.47 1.98
C LEU A 117 3.98 8.35 0.95
N ALA A 118 5.28 8.14 0.82
CA ALA A 118 6.12 8.86 -0.11
C ALA A 118 5.76 8.58 -1.59
N ILE A 119 6.16 9.47 -2.49
CA ILE A 119 5.99 9.28 -3.93
C ILE A 119 6.90 8.14 -4.43
N GLY A 120 6.36 7.26 -5.24
CA GLY A 120 7.09 6.24 -5.97
C GLY A 120 7.53 5.03 -5.13
N LYS A 121 8.66 4.45 -5.50
CA LYS A 121 9.19 3.20 -4.92
C LYS A 121 9.27 3.22 -3.39
N ALA A 122 9.82 4.29 -2.81
CA ALA A 122 9.94 4.41 -1.36
C ALA A 122 8.57 4.37 -0.67
N GLY A 123 7.56 5.00 -1.27
CA GLY A 123 6.19 4.99 -0.78
C GLY A 123 5.57 3.59 -0.81
N ALA A 124 5.74 2.85 -1.90
CA ALA A 124 5.24 1.48 -2.03
C ALA A 124 5.89 0.54 -1.01
N THR A 125 7.21 0.60 -0.87
CA THR A 125 7.97 -0.17 0.13
C THR A 125 7.50 0.16 1.56
N ASN A 126 7.39 1.45 1.89
CA ASN A 126 6.99 1.89 3.22
C ASN A 126 5.50 1.59 3.50
N ALA A 127 4.64 1.57 2.50
CA ALA A 127 3.25 1.15 2.67
C ALA A 127 3.18 -0.32 3.10
N ALA A 128 3.96 -1.19 2.47
CA ALA A 128 4.05 -2.59 2.88
C ALA A 128 4.61 -2.75 4.31
N LEU A 129 5.69 -2.04 4.65
CA LEU A 129 6.26 -2.08 5.99
C LEU A 129 5.28 -1.55 7.06
N LEU A 130 4.49 -0.51 6.72
CA LEU A 130 3.46 -0.02 7.62
C LEU A 130 2.30 -1.01 7.75
N ALA A 131 1.90 -1.68 6.66
CA ALA A 131 0.92 -2.76 6.71
C ALA A 131 1.41 -3.91 7.62
N VAL A 132 2.67 -4.34 7.48
CA VAL A 132 3.29 -5.33 8.37
C VAL A 132 3.25 -4.86 9.83
N ALA A 133 3.56 -3.60 10.09
CA ALA A 133 3.51 -3.03 11.44
C ALA A 133 2.10 -3.04 12.04
N ILE A 134 1.07 -2.72 11.24
CA ILE A 134 -0.35 -2.81 11.65
C ILE A 134 -0.71 -4.26 11.99
N LEU A 135 -0.42 -5.20 11.07
CA LEU A 135 -0.70 -6.62 11.27
C LEU A 135 0.05 -7.20 12.47
N SER A 136 1.23 -6.69 12.78
CA SER A 136 2.06 -7.14 13.88
C SER A 136 1.48 -6.82 15.27
N ASN A 137 0.45 -6.00 15.36
CA ASN A 137 -0.25 -5.74 16.63
C ASN A 137 -0.92 -6.99 17.20
N SER A 138 -1.32 -7.92 16.34
CA SER A 138 -1.93 -9.21 16.74
C SER A 138 -1.10 -10.44 16.32
N ARG A 139 0.08 -10.24 15.70
CA ARG A 139 0.95 -11.29 15.17
C ARG A 139 2.40 -11.07 15.61
N PRO A 140 2.79 -11.62 16.78
CA PRO A 140 4.13 -11.41 17.36
C PRO A 140 5.28 -11.80 16.43
N GLU A 141 5.09 -12.82 15.60
CA GLU A 141 6.06 -13.28 14.61
C GLU A 141 6.39 -12.22 13.54
N LEU A 142 5.40 -11.45 13.11
CA LEU A 142 5.62 -10.32 12.20
C LEU A 142 6.32 -9.16 12.91
N ARG A 143 6.04 -8.98 14.19
CA ARG A 143 6.71 -7.97 15.01
C ARG A 143 8.21 -8.25 15.13
N GLU A 144 8.57 -9.51 15.32
CA GLU A 144 9.98 -9.92 15.41
C GLU A 144 10.70 -9.74 14.08
N LYS A 145 10.12 -10.24 12.98
CA LYS A 145 10.64 -9.99 11.63
C LYS A 145 10.89 -8.50 11.34
N LEU A 146 9.98 -7.63 11.80
CA LEU A 146 10.12 -6.19 11.58
C LEU A 146 11.28 -5.59 12.40
N ARG A 147 11.56 -6.10 13.61
CA ARG A 147 12.74 -5.74 14.40
C ARG A 147 14.02 -6.17 13.68
N GLU A 148 14.09 -7.44 13.29
CA GLU A 148 15.23 -8.00 12.55
C GLU A 148 15.53 -7.20 11.28
N PHE A 149 14.49 -6.85 10.51
CA PHE A 149 14.62 -6.02 9.31
C PHE A 149 15.25 -4.65 9.63
N ARG A 150 14.82 -3.98 10.71
CA ARG A 150 15.34 -2.67 11.12
C ARG A 150 16.77 -2.78 11.65
N GLU A 151 17.10 -3.80 12.40
CA GLU A 151 18.45 -4.08 12.89
C GLU A 151 19.41 -4.30 11.73
N ALA A 152 19.05 -5.15 10.76
CA ALA A 152 19.86 -5.38 9.57
C ALA A 152 20.06 -4.11 8.73
N GLN A 153 19.05 -3.23 8.66
CA GLN A 153 19.18 -1.93 8.00
C GLN A 153 20.16 -1.02 8.75
N THR A 154 20.09 -1.00 10.07
CA THR A 154 21.00 -0.22 10.92
C THR A 154 22.44 -0.69 10.75
N GLU A 155 22.69 -2.00 10.82
CA GLU A 155 24.03 -2.59 10.64
C GLU A 155 24.62 -2.25 9.27
N ARG A 156 23.84 -2.31 8.20
CA ARG A 156 24.30 -1.90 6.87
C ARG A 156 24.81 -0.47 6.86
N VAL A 157 24.00 0.46 7.39
CA VAL A 157 24.37 1.89 7.39
C VAL A 157 25.58 2.16 8.28
N LEU A 158 25.71 1.50 9.44
CA LEU A 158 26.86 1.64 10.33
C LEU A 158 28.16 1.12 9.70
N ASN A 159 28.06 0.17 8.77
CA ASN A 159 29.20 -0.41 8.07
C ASN A 159 29.47 0.23 6.72
N ASP A 160 28.64 1.17 6.27
CA ASP A 160 28.88 1.91 5.04
C ASP A 160 30.08 2.86 5.21
N LEU A 161 31.10 2.65 4.42
CA LEU A 161 32.30 3.47 4.37
C LEU A 161 32.28 4.32 3.09
N LEU A 162 32.59 5.59 3.24
CA LEU A 162 32.88 6.44 2.09
C LEU A 162 34.26 6.06 1.54
N ALA A 163 34.32 5.64 0.27
CA ALA A 163 35.56 5.33 -0.43
C ALA A 163 36.35 6.59 -0.80
#